data_074296689c1fda2b1315f5bfd5096b7a
#
_entry.id   074296689c1fda2b1315f5bfd5096b7a
#
_cell.length_a   1.000
_cell.length_b   1.000
_cell.length_c   1.000
_cell.angle_alpha   90.00
_cell.angle_beta   90.00
_cell.angle_gamma   90.00
#
_symmetry.space_group_name_H-M   'P 1'
#
loop_
_entity.id
_entity.type
_entity.pdbx_description
1 polymer ?
#
loop_
_entity_poly.entity_id
_entity_poly.type
_entity_poly.pdbx_seq_one_letter_code
_entity_poly.pdbx_strand_id
1 'polypeptide(L)'
;AIQICKLDELTKKVGGLLKKPIGDKSKGLALFFGWSQFEIILTESLLRKGMELYGLEIAVLSQQTPFTVNAYRKMGVKDLVSFYSYCPSPNMSFANSLLKNISSFQDFINIEYKGVGVGKFASSTLMRKIRKGCLDLNDATEKRMAVICLSESISAVEGASKLLNTRKPSIFVVVDRGYTPYGEMFDACVNRKIPVLTWNVAHRDNTIMLKR
;
A
#
# COMPACT_ATOMS: atom_id res chain seq x y z
N ALA A 1 7.08 12.70 18.98
CA ALA A 1 6.71 12.63 20.42
C ALA A 1 5.19 12.55 20.60
N ILE A 2 4.40 13.48 20.08
CA ILE A 2 2.92 13.53 20.26
C ILE A 2 2.22 12.25 19.79
N GLN A 3 2.56 11.70 18.64
CA GLN A 3 1.95 10.47 18.12
C GLN A 3 2.24 9.25 18.99
N ILE A 4 3.43 9.19 19.58
CA ILE A 4 3.81 8.10 20.51
C ILE A 4 2.98 8.16 21.77
N CYS A 5 2.82 9.36 22.39
CA CYS A 5 1.98 9.54 23.57
C CYS A 5 0.52 9.16 23.33
N LYS A 6 -0.05 9.57 22.19
CA LYS A 6 -1.42 9.19 21.79
C LYS A 6 -1.56 7.68 21.61
N LEU A 7 -0.57 7.02 21.01
CA LEU A 7 -0.53 5.57 20.83
C LEU A 7 -0.52 4.84 22.18
N ASP A 8 0.30 5.30 23.13
CA ASP A 8 0.42 4.67 24.44
C ASP A 8 -0.87 4.84 25.26
N GLU A 9 -1.47 6.01 25.24
CA GLU A 9 -2.75 6.26 25.90
C GLU A 9 -3.88 5.39 25.32
N LEU A 10 -3.98 5.33 24.00
CA LEU A 10 -4.98 4.50 23.33
C LEU A 10 -4.75 3.01 23.63
N THR A 11 -3.51 2.56 23.59
CA THR A 11 -3.18 1.15 23.86
C THR A 11 -3.54 0.75 25.29
N LYS A 12 -3.42 1.65 26.26
CA LYS A 12 -3.87 1.41 27.63
C LYS A 12 -5.39 1.22 27.69
N LYS A 13 -6.16 2.03 26.93
CA LYS A 13 -7.64 1.99 26.95
C LYS A 13 -8.22 0.80 26.18
N VAL A 14 -7.72 0.50 24.98
CA VAL A 14 -8.35 -0.48 24.08
C VAL A 14 -7.43 -1.63 23.62
N GLY A 15 -6.16 -1.58 23.96
CA GLY A 15 -5.18 -2.57 23.52
C GLY A 15 -5.51 -4.01 23.94
N GLY A 16 -6.12 -4.19 25.10
CA GLY A 16 -6.59 -5.50 25.56
C GLY A 16 -7.68 -6.09 24.67
N LEU A 17 -8.62 -5.27 24.21
CA LEU A 17 -9.68 -5.70 23.29
C LEU A 17 -9.12 -6.01 21.91
N LEU A 18 -8.21 -5.18 21.39
CA LEU A 18 -7.61 -5.38 20.07
C LEU A 18 -6.69 -6.60 20.02
N LYS A 19 -6.05 -6.95 21.12
CA LYS A 19 -5.15 -8.11 21.23
C LYS A 19 -5.86 -9.44 21.50
N LYS A 20 -7.10 -9.39 22.03
CA LYS A 20 -7.84 -10.61 22.39
C LYS A 20 -8.06 -11.47 21.14
N PRO A 21 -7.60 -12.73 21.15
CA PRO A 21 -7.84 -13.63 20.03
C PRO A 21 -9.34 -13.88 19.86
N ILE A 22 -9.76 -14.01 18.62
CA ILE A 22 -11.14 -14.30 18.26
C ILE A 22 -11.14 -15.62 17.49
N GLY A 23 -12.00 -16.48 17.88
CA GLY A 23 -12.47 -17.77 17.36
C GLY A 23 -11.85 -18.38 16.09
N ASP A 24 -12.63 -19.21 15.42
CA ASP A 24 -12.20 -19.94 14.23
C ASP A 24 -11.89 -18.99 13.06
N LYS A 25 -10.67 -19.11 12.49
CA LYS A 25 -10.16 -18.28 11.39
C LYS A 25 -10.17 -19.06 10.08
N SER A 26 -11.30 -19.62 9.74
CA SER A 26 -11.45 -20.52 8.59
C SER A 26 -11.82 -19.82 7.27
N LYS A 27 -12.13 -18.51 7.29
CA LYS A 27 -12.66 -17.81 6.11
C LYS A 27 -11.60 -17.21 5.19
N GLY A 28 -10.32 -17.45 5.47
CA GLY A 28 -9.19 -17.01 4.65
C GLY A 28 -8.45 -15.80 5.20
N LEU A 29 -7.61 -15.17 4.38
CA LEU A 29 -6.67 -14.12 4.77
C LEU A 29 -7.15 -12.74 4.28
N ALA A 30 -7.30 -11.78 5.19
CA ALA A 30 -7.39 -10.37 4.86
C ALA A 30 -5.99 -9.73 4.92
N LEU A 31 -5.56 -9.18 3.80
CA LEU A 31 -4.26 -8.54 3.65
C LEU A 31 -4.45 -7.03 3.63
N PHE A 32 -3.91 -6.33 4.61
CA PHE A 32 -3.92 -4.87 4.70
C PHE A 32 -2.61 -4.29 4.19
N PHE A 33 -2.68 -3.17 3.47
CA PHE A 33 -1.48 -2.39 3.18
C PHE A 33 -1.45 -1.18 4.11
N GLY A 34 -0.72 -1.31 5.20
CA GLY A 34 -0.69 -0.33 6.27
C GLY A 34 0.14 0.92 5.94
N TRP A 35 -0.20 2.01 6.60
CA TRP A 35 0.46 3.31 6.53
C TRP A 35 1.15 3.65 7.84
N SER A 36 1.97 4.71 7.82
CA SER A 36 2.69 5.19 9.00
C SER A 36 1.97 6.27 9.81
N GLN A 37 0.81 6.74 9.35
CA GLN A 37 0.03 7.77 10.05
C GLN A 37 -0.83 7.14 11.15
N PHE A 38 -0.81 7.75 12.33
CA PHE A 38 -1.49 7.22 13.51
C PHE A 38 -2.99 7.02 13.32
N GLU A 39 -3.67 7.99 12.73
CA GLU A 39 -5.12 7.97 12.48
C GLU A 39 -5.51 6.83 11.53
N ILE A 40 -4.67 6.56 10.53
CA ILE A 40 -4.86 5.45 9.61
C ILE A 40 -4.66 4.11 10.33
N ILE A 41 -3.58 3.97 11.12
CA ILE A 41 -3.32 2.76 11.91
C ILE A 41 -4.49 2.46 12.85
N LEU A 42 -5.05 3.49 13.48
CA LEU A 42 -6.20 3.35 14.37
C LEU A 42 -7.42 2.82 13.62
N THR A 43 -7.80 3.46 12.52
CA THR A 43 -8.96 3.07 11.71
C THR A 43 -8.79 1.66 11.15
N GLU A 44 -7.61 1.33 10.61
CA GLU A 44 -7.31 -0.02 10.14
C GLU A 44 -7.37 -1.05 11.27
N SER A 45 -6.99 -0.67 12.49
CA SER A 45 -7.06 -1.58 13.64
C SER A 45 -8.50 -1.95 14.00
N LEU A 46 -9.45 -1.03 13.82
CA LEU A 46 -10.88 -1.30 13.99
C LEU A 46 -11.44 -2.17 12.87
N LEU A 47 -11.15 -1.83 11.60
CA LEU A 47 -11.57 -2.61 10.44
C LEU A 47 -11.03 -4.05 10.52
N ARG A 48 -9.76 -4.19 10.85
CA ARG A 48 -9.09 -5.47 11.04
C ARG A 48 -9.78 -6.30 12.12
N LYS A 49 -10.13 -5.66 13.25
CA LYS A 49 -10.81 -6.36 14.34
C LYS A 49 -12.21 -6.85 13.92
N GLY A 50 -12.94 -6.05 13.15
CA GLY A 50 -14.20 -6.49 12.54
C GLY A 50 -14.01 -7.68 11.59
N MET A 51 -12.95 -7.70 10.79
CA MET A 51 -12.65 -8.83 9.90
C MET A 51 -12.21 -10.08 10.67
N GLU A 52 -11.46 -9.94 11.76
CA GLU A 52 -11.18 -11.05 12.67
C GLU A 52 -12.46 -11.66 13.28
N LEU A 53 -13.41 -10.80 13.70
CA LEU A 53 -14.72 -11.24 14.21
C LEU A 53 -15.52 -12.00 13.14
N TYR A 54 -15.36 -11.61 11.87
CA TYR A 54 -15.97 -12.35 10.77
C TYR A 54 -15.29 -13.70 10.50
N GLY A 55 -14.11 -13.97 11.06
CA GLY A 55 -13.37 -15.23 10.90
C GLY A 55 -12.23 -15.18 9.89
N LEU A 56 -11.72 -14.00 9.54
CA LEU A 56 -10.55 -13.85 8.68
C LEU A 56 -9.26 -13.84 9.50
N GLU A 57 -8.21 -14.45 8.97
CA GLU A 57 -6.84 -14.17 9.39
C GLU A 57 -6.41 -12.79 8.92
N ILE A 58 -5.52 -12.15 9.67
CA ILE A 58 -5.05 -10.81 9.34
C ILE A 58 -3.54 -10.80 9.12
N ALA A 59 -3.11 -10.26 7.99
CA ALA A 59 -1.74 -9.84 7.76
C ALA A 59 -1.68 -8.36 7.37
N VAL A 60 -0.64 -7.69 7.80
CA VAL A 60 -0.41 -6.27 7.46
C VAL A 60 0.93 -6.13 6.75
N LEU A 61 0.88 -5.59 5.54
CA LEU A 61 2.07 -5.12 4.83
C LEU A 61 2.44 -3.73 5.36
N SER A 62 3.69 -3.50 5.65
CA SER A 62 4.14 -2.19 6.11
C SER A 62 5.47 -1.79 5.49
N GLN A 63 5.75 -0.49 5.52
CA GLN A 63 7.06 0.06 5.15
C GLN A 63 8.14 -0.17 6.24
N GLN A 64 7.79 -0.85 7.32
CA GLN A 64 8.71 -1.29 8.39
C GLN A 64 9.53 -0.16 9.04
N THR A 65 8.99 1.03 9.18
CA THR A 65 9.61 2.01 10.07
C THR A 65 9.45 1.55 11.54
N PRO A 66 10.39 1.87 12.45
CA PRO A 66 10.29 1.47 13.86
C PRO A 66 8.96 1.90 14.50
N PHE A 67 8.46 3.10 14.18
CA PHE A 67 7.17 3.58 14.64
C PHE A 67 6.02 2.71 14.14
N THR A 68 5.96 2.43 12.85
CA THR A 68 4.89 1.65 12.22
C THR A 68 4.84 0.24 12.78
N VAL A 69 5.99 -0.43 12.86
CA VAL A 69 6.09 -1.78 13.44
C VAL A 69 5.58 -1.81 14.88
N ASN A 70 6.06 -0.87 15.72
CA ASN A 70 5.64 -0.79 17.12
C ASN A 70 4.13 -0.50 17.24
N ALA A 71 3.61 0.42 16.43
CA ALA A 71 2.21 0.80 16.47
C ALA A 71 1.30 -0.39 16.12
N TYR A 72 1.54 -1.09 15.00
CA TYR A 72 0.74 -2.24 14.62
C TYR A 72 0.84 -3.38 15.63
N ARG A 73 2.03 -3.66 16.17
CA ARG A 73 2.20 -4.67 17.23
C ARG A 73 1.43 -4.32 18.50
N LYS A 74 1.49 -3.06 18.94
CA LYS A 74 0.69 -2.59 20.08
C LYS A 74 -0.81 -2.73 19.85
N MET A 75 -1.26 -2.58 18.61
CA MET A 75 -2.65 -2.80 18.19
C MET A 75 -2.98 -4.28 17.94
N GLY A 76 -2.10 -5.22 18.26
CA GLY A 76 -2.36 -6.66 18.24
C GLY A 76 -2.07 -7.36 16.91
N VAL A 77 -1.39 -6.71 15.93
CA VAL A 77 -0.96 -7.36 14.70
C VAL A 77 0.15 -8.35 15.00
N LYS A 78 -0.10 -9.61 14.68
CA LYS A 78 0.89 -10.69 14.81
C LYS A 78 1.68 -10.89 13.51
N ASP A 79 0.98 -10.94 12.39
CA ASP A 79 1.56 -11.12 11.06
C ASP A 79 1.81 -9.77 10.39
N LEU A 80 2.98 -9.20 10.64
CA LEU A 80 3.44 -7.94 10.08
C LEU A 80 4.63 -8.19 9.15
N VAL A 81 4.46 -7.88 7.87
CA VAL A 81 5.38 -8.24 6.80
C VAL A 81 5.87 -6.99 6.07
N SER A 82 7.15 -6.96 5.68
CA SER A 82 7.66 -5.94 4.77
C SER A 82 7.24 -6.25 3.35
N PHE A 83 6.54 -5.32 2.69
CA PHE A 83 6.24 -5.44 1.26
C PHE A 83 7.53 -5.52 0.43
N TYR A 84 8.51 -4.70 0.76
CA TYR A 84 9.79 -4.63 0.04
C TYR A 84 10.62 -5.91 0.10
N SER A 85 10.36 -6.83 1.04
CA SER A 85 11.03 -8.14 1.06
C SER A 85 10.61 -9.06 -0.10
N TYR A 86 9.52 -8.73 -0.77
CA TYR A 86 9.06 -9.42 -1.97
C TYR A 86 9.54 -8.77 -3.27
N CYS A 87 9.92 -7.48 -3.21
CA CYS A 87 10.34 -6.71 -4.36
C CYS A 87 11.78 -7.04 -4.77
N PRO A 88 12.06 -7.28 -6.05
CA PRO A 88 13.44 -7.30 -6.53
C PRO A 88 14.04 -5.89 -6.49
N SER A 89 15.36 -5.80 -6.60
CA SER A 89 16.01 -4.50 -6.77
C SER A 89 15.50 -3.79 -8.03
N PRO A 90 15.20 -2.47 -7.96
CA PRO A 90 14.74 -1.71 -9.11
C PRO A 90 15.73 -1.78 -10.29
N ASN A 91 15.23 -2.09 -11.49
CA ASN A 91 16.05 -2.18 -12.69
C ASN A 91 15.96 -0.88 -13.49
N MET A 92 16.93 0.00 -13.25
CA MET A 92 17.02 1.32 -13.90
C MET A 92 17.27 1.21 -15.42
N SER A 93 18.04 0.23 -15.86
CA SER A 93 18.34 0.04 -17.30
C SER A 93 17.09 -0.34 -18.06
N PHE A 94 16.28 -1.24 -17.51
CA PHE A 94 14.99 -1.64 -18.10
C PHE A 94 14.00 -0.46 -18.10
N ALA A 95 13.84 0.26 -17.00
CA ALA A 95 12.98 1.43 -16.93
C ALA A 95 13.42 2.51 -17.95
N ASN A 96 14.73 2.75 -18.08
CA ASN A 96 15.26 3.69 -19.07
C ASN A 96 15.01 3.23 -20.51
N SER A 97 15.04 1.94 -20.81
CA SER A 97 14.71 1.41 -22.14
C SER A 97 13.25 1.68 -22.53
N LEU A 98 12.33 1.60 -21.57
CA LEU A 98 10.91 1.93 -21.79
C LEU A 98 10.70 3.42 -22.09
N LEU A 99 11.54 4.29 -21.51
CA LEU A 99 11.45 5.74 -21.71
C LEU A 99 12.14 6.25 -22.99
N LYS A 100 12.90 5.43 -23.69
CA LYS A 100 13.62 5.86 -24.92
C LYS A 100 12.69 6.40 -26.01
N ASN A 101 11.51 5.80 -26.15
CA ASN A 101 10.54 6.14 -27.19
C ASN A 101 9.38 6.99 -26.68
N ILE A 102 9.47 7.48 -25.44
CA ILE A 102 8.43 8.30 -24.81
C ILE A 102 8.77 9.77 -25.04
N SER A 103 7.87 10.46 -25.74
CA SER A 103 8.02 11.88 -26.10
C SER A 103 7.10 12.81 -25.31
N SER A 104 6.03 12.28 -24.73
CA SER A 104 5.05 13.09 -24.00
C SER A 104 4.78 12.55 -22.59
N PHE A 105 4.30 13.43 -21.72
CA PHE A 105 3.82 13.05 -20.40
C PHE A 105 2.66 12.04 -20.47
N GLN A 106 1.78 12.18 -21.48
CA GLN A 106 0.67 11.26 -21.67
C GLN A 106 1.17 9.83 -22.03
N ASP A 107 2.19 9.72 -22.88
CA ASP A 107 2.77 8.42 -23.22
C ASP A 107 3.41 7.78 -21.99
N PHE A 108 4.06 8.59 -21.13
CA PHE A 108 4.63 8.12 -19.88
C PHE A 108 3.57 7.54 -18.92
N ILE A 109 2.44 8.23 -18.75
CA ILE A 109 1.33 7.76 -17.91
C ILE A 109 0.78 6.42 -18.41
N ASN A 110 0.76 6.21 -19.71
CA ASN A 110 0.21 5.04 -20.37
C ASN A 110 1.16 3.82 -20.38
N ILE A 111 2.35 3.92 -19.80
CA ILE A 111 3.25 2.76 -19.70
C ILE A 111 2.62 1.70 -18.80
N GLU A 112 2.47 0.51 -19.35
CA GLU A 112 1.99 -0.66 -18.64
C GLU A 112 3.09 -1.72 -18.50
N TYR A 113 3.02 -2.48 -17.41
CA TYR A 113 3.87 -3.63 -17.17
C TYR A 113 3.05 -4.76 -16.56
N LYS A 114 2.98 -5.91 -17.22
CA LYS A 114 2.16 -7.08 -16.78
C LYS A 114 0.70 -6.72 -16.46
N GLY A 115 0.09 -5.84 -17.28
CA GLY A 115 -1.29 -5.40 -17.10
C GLY A 115 -1.51 -4.42 -15.94
N VAL A 116 -0.46 -3.83 -15.40
CA VAL A 116 -0.49 -2.79 -14.37
C VAL A 116 0.01 -1.48 -14.95
N GLY A 117 -0.71 -0.39 -14.71
CA GLY A 117 -0.36 0.96 -15.20
C GLY A 117 0.80 1.58 -14.44
N VAL A 118 2.02 1.06 -14.62
CA VAL A 118 3.22 1.50 -13.89
C VAL A 118 3.57 2.97 -14.14
N GLY A 119 3.35 3.47 -15.35
CA GLY A 119 3.57 4.89 -15.68
C GLY A 119 2.65 5.82 -14.88
N LYS A 120 1.39 5.45 -14.71
CA LYS A 120 0.40 6.18 -13.90
C LYS A 120 0.85 6.32 -12.45
N PHE A 121 1.28 5.25 -11.82
CA PHE A 121 1.69 5.26 -10.42
C PHE A 121 3.04 5.92 -10.22
N ALA A 122 3.99 5.68 -11.11
CA ALA A 122 5.30 6.35 -11.11
C ALA A 122 5.15 7.87 -11.27
N SER A 123 4.31 8.33 -12.22
CA SER A 123 4.04 9.76 -12.42
C SER A 123 3.40 10.42 -11.20
N SER A 124 2.35 9.81 -10.64
CA SER A 124 1.68 10.32 -9.44
C SER A 124 2.64 10.41 -8.25
N THR A 125 3.47 9.39 -8.07
CA THR A 125 4.49 9.37 -7.01
C THR A 125 5.53 10.47 -7.21
N LEU A 126 6.02 10.66 -8.44
CA LEU A 126 7.01 11.68 -8.76
C LEU A 126 6.43 13.08 -8.61
N MET A 127 5.26 13.36 -9.21
CA MET A 127 4.60 14.65 -9.10
C MET A 127 4.39 15.08 -7.64
N ARG A 128 4.01 14.15 -6.78
CA ARG A 128 3.89 14.40 -5.34
C ARG A 128 5.23 14.72 -4.69
N LYS A 129 6.30 13.97 -5.04
CA LYS A 129 7.67 14.21 -4.52
C LYS A 129 8.19 15.60 -4.88
N ILE A 130 7.99 16.04 -6.13
CA ILE A 130 8.48 17.33 -6.62
C ILE A 130 7.45 18.46 -6.50
N ARG A 131 6.24 18.17 -6.05
CA ARG A 131 5.11 19.13 -5.90
C ARG A 131 4.76 19.87 -7.21
N LYS A 132 4.72 19.13 -8.32
CA LYS A 132 4.31 19.62 -9.64
C LYS A 132 3.05 18.89 -10.12
N GLY A 133 2.22 19.58 -10.90
CA GLY A 133 1.02 18.99 -11.51
C GLY A 133 1.27 18.28 -12.84
N CYS A 134 2.46 18.45 -13.43
CA CYS A 134 2.87 17.82 -14.68
C CYS A 134 4.39 17.62 -14.68
N LEU A 135 4.88 16.67 -15.47
CA LEU A 135 6.31 16.40 -15.64
C LEU A 135 6.77 16.91 -17.01
N ASP A 136 7.94 17.52 -17.03
CA ASP A 136 8.67 17.85 -18.27
C ASP A 136 9.74 16.77 -18.52
N LEU A 137 9.46 15.87 -19.43
CA LEU A 137 10.40 14.80 -19.79
C LEU A 137 11.60 15.27 -20.64
N ASN A 138 11.61 16.58 -21.07
CA ASN A 138 12.78 17.19 -21.69
C ASN A 138 13.76 17.72 -20.64
N ASP A 139 13.30 17.97 -19.41
CA ASP A 139 14.19 18.29 -18.31
C ASP A 139 14.94 17.03 -17.87
N ALA A 140 16.27 17.09 -17.91
CA ALA A 140 17.14 15.94 -17.61
C ALA A 140 16.98 15.42 -16.17
N THR A 141 16.69 16.32 -15.23
CA THR A 141 16.50 15.98 -13.81
C THR A 141 15.17 15.26 -13.60
N GLU A 142 14.07 15.80 -14.16
CA GLU A 142 12.75 15.19 -14.06
C GLU A 142 12.72 13.83 -14.78
N LYS A 143 13.35 13.74 -15.96
CA LYS A 143 13.50 12.48 -16.69
C LYS A 143 14.26 11.42 -15.90
N ARG A 144 15.37 11.80 -15.27
CA ARG A 144 16.12 10.89 -14.39
C ARG A 144 15.26 10.41 -13.21
N MET A 145 14.52 11.32 -12.60
CA MET A 145 13.59 10.96 -11.49
C MET A 145 12.44 10.09 -11.98
N ALA A 146 11.93 10.31 -13.19
CA ALA A 146 10.91 9.46 -13.81
C ALA A 146 11.42 8.02 -14.01
N VAL A 147 12.66 7.83 -14.48
CA VAL A 147 13.31 6.50 -14.58
C VAL A 147 13.36 5.81 -13.22
N ILE A 148 13.74 6.54 -12.14
CA ILE A 148 13.80 6.00 -10.78
C ILE A 148 12.40 5.53 -10.35
N CYS A 149 11.40 6.41 -10.41
CA CYS A 149 10.04 6.08 -9.98
C CYS A 149 9.42 4.95 -10.82
N LEU A 150 9.70 4.92 -12.13
CA LEU A 150 9.23 3.83 -13.00
C LEU A 150 9.89 2.49 -12.63
N SER A 151 11.18 2.48 -12.32
CA SER A 151 11.88 1.26 -11.90
C SER A 151 11.37 0.75 -10.55
N GLU A 152 11.05 1.66 -9.61
CA GLU A 152 10.41 1.33 -8.32
C GLU A 152 9.00 0.75 -8.53
N SER A 153 8.20 1.34 -9.44
CA SER A 153 6.86 0.86 -9.78
C SER A 153 6.90 -0.55 -10.41
N ILE A 154 7.80 -0.79 -11.37
CA ILE A 154 8.01 -2.12 -11.96
C ILE A 154 8.41 -3.15 -10.89
N SER A 155 9.34 -2.79 -10.01
CA SER A 155 9.74 -3.63 -8.87
C SER A 155 8.56 -3.95 -7.94
N ALA A 156 7.67 -2.98 -7.71
CA ALA A 156 6.46 -3.16 -6.91
C ALA A 156 5.47 -4.15 -7.56
N VAL A 157 5.33 -4.15 -8.90
CA VAL A 157 4.52 -5.15 -9.63
C VAL A 157 5.06 -6.56 -9.42
N GLU A 158 6.38 -6.74 -9.53
CA GLU A 158 7.02 -8.04 -9.27
C GLU A 158 6.82 -8.49 -7.82
N GLY A 159 7.00 -7.56 -6.88
CA GLY A 159 6.76 -7.80 -5.46
C GLY A 159 5.31 -8.19 -5.16
N ALA A 160 4.34 -7.47 -5.74
CA ALA A 160 2.92 -7.78 -5.62
C ALA A 160 2.62 -9.17 -6.18
N SER A 161 3.15 -9.50 -7.36
CA SER A 161 2.97 -10.80 -7.98
C SER A 161 3.48 -11.95 -7.10
N LYS A 162 4.71 -11.83 -6.60
CA LYS A 162 5.32 -12.83 -5.71
C LYS A 162 4.54 -12.97 -4.40
N LEU A 163 4.16 -11.85 -3.79
CA LEU A 163 3.39 -11.82 -2.54
C LEU A 163 2.03 -12.50 -2.70
N LEU A 164 1.27 -12.15 -3.75
CA LEU A 164 -0.05 -12.73 -4.00
C LEU A 164 0.02 -14.23 -4.27
N ASN A 165 1.06 -14.70 -4.96
CA ASN A 165 1.28 -16.14 -5.17
C ASN A 165 1.58 -16.88 -3.87
N THR A 166 2.31 -16.23 -2.94
CA THR A 166 2.74 -16.84 -1.67
C THR A 166 1.64 -16.80 -0.62
N ARG A 167 0.97 -15.65 -0.47
CA ARG A 167 0.03 -15.41 0.65
C ARG A 167 -1.42 -15.73 0.30
N LYS A 168 -1.80 -15.69 -0.98
CA LYS A 168 -3.15 -16.01 -1.50
C LYS A 168 -4.27 -15.36 -0.69
N PRO A 169 -4.30 -14.03 -0.53
CA PRO A 169 -5.32 -13.38 0.27
C PRO A 169 -6.72 -13.53 -0.34
N SER A 170 -7.74 -13.68 0.51
CA SER A 170 -9.14 -13.70 0.14
C SER A 170 -9.70 -12.30 -0.09
N ILE A 171 -9.09 -11.28 0.52
CA ILE A 171 -9.43 -9.88 0.36
C ILE A 171 -8.19 -9.01 0.62
N PHE A 172 -8.06 -7.94 -0.15
CA PHE A 172 -7.04 -6.91 0.03
C PHE A 172 -7.69 -5.61 0.52
N VAL A 173 -7.08 -4.96 1.51
CA VAL A 173 -7.60 -3.73 2.11
C VAL A 173 -6.55 -2.64 2.03
N VAL A 174 -6.93 -1.48 1.49
CA VAL A 174 -6.01 -0.36 1.29
C VAL A 174 -6.73 0.99 1.41
N VAL A 175 -6.05 2.00 1.96
CA VAL A 175 -6.58 3.36 2.10
C VAL A 175 -6.35 4.19 0.83
N ASP A 176 -5.22 4.04 0.18
CA ASP A 176 -4.84 4.79 -1.01
C ASP A 176 -4.37 3.84 -2.12
N ARG A 177 -4.68 4.20 -3.36
CA ARG A 177 -4.32 3.44 -4.56
C ARG A 177 -3.69 4.29 -5.65
N GLY A 178 -3.35 5.53 -5.33
CA GLY A 178 -2.86 6.49 -6.33
C GLY A 178 -1.34 6.48 -6.53
N TYR A 179 -0.59 5.85 -5.67
CA TYR A 179 0.88 5.94 -5.60
C TYR A 179 1.55 4.59 -5.50
N THR A 180 2.82 4.54 -5.92
CA THR A 180 3.71 3.39 -5.69
C THR A 180 4.00 3.24 -4.19
N PRO A 181 3.90 2.04 -3.61
CA PRO A 181 3.60 0.73 -4.20
C PRO A 181 2.13 0.30 -4.07
N TYR A 182 1.26 1.16 -3.57
CA TYR A 182 -0.15 0.83 -3.24
C TYR A 182 -0.99 0.58 -4.49
N GLY A 183 -0.79 1.39 -5.53
CA GLY A 183 -1.52 1.29 -6.79
C GLY A 183 -1.20 0.01 -7.54
N GLU A 184 0.05 -0.40 -7.60
CA GLU A 184 0.49 -1.64 -8.24
C GLU A 184 -0.09 -2.87 -7.53
N MET A 185 -0.11 -2.85 -6.21
CA MET A 185 -0.73 -3.93 -5.44
C MET A 185 -2.24 -3.98 -5.65
N PHE A 186 -2.91 -2.82 -5.73
CA PHE A 186 -4.33 -2.71 -6.05
C PHE A 186 -4.64 -3.32 -7.42
N ASP A 187 -3.96 -2.84 -8.49
CA ASP A 187 -4.19 -3.33 -9.85
C ASP A 187 -3.84 -4.83 -9.97
N ALA A 188 -2.78 -5.31 -9.30
CA ALA A 188 -2.42 -6.73 -9.28
C ALA A 188 -3.49 -7.60 -8.61
N CYS A 189 -4.18 -7.11 -7.57
CA CYS A 189 -5.32 -7.80 -6.96
C CYS A 189 -6.53 -7.82 -7.89
N VAL A 190 -6.87 -6.69 -8.51
CA VAL A 190 -7.98 -6.58 -9.46
C VAL A 190 -7.80 -7.53 -10.65
N ASN A 191 -6.60 -7.55 -11.25
CA ASN A 191 -6.27 -8.44 -12.36
C ASN A 191 -6.40 -9.93 -12.02
N ARG A 192 -6.22 -10.28 -10.74
CA ARG A 192 -6.39 -11.65 -10.22
C ARG A 192 -7.77 -11.94 -9.67
N LYS A 193 -8.71 -10.99 -9.81
CA LYS A 193 -10.08 -11.08 -9.26
C LYS A 193 -10.11 -11.28 -7.74
N ILE A 194 -9.08 -10.81 -7.04
CA ILE A 194 -9.06 -10.78 -5.58
C ILE A 194 -9.91 -9.57 -5.16
N PRO A 195 -10.94 -9.74 -4.31
CA PRO A 195 -11.74 -8.64 -3.80
C PRO A 195 -10.87 -7.57 -3.14
N VAL A 196 -11.13 -6.31 -3.46
CA VAL A 196 -10.42 -5.17 -2.84
C VAL A 196 -11.41 -4.30 -2.11
N LEU A 197 -11.09 -3.98 -0.87
CA LEU A 197 -11.78 -2.98 -0.06
C LEU A 197 -10.91 -1.74 0.05
N THR A 198 -11.37 -0.63 -0.51
CA THR A 198 -10.77 0.68 -0.28
C THR A 198 -11.57 1.43 0.77
N TRP A 199 -10.89 2.21 1.59
CA TRP A 199 -11.55 3.06 2.56
C TRP A 199 -10.93 4.46 2.58
N ASN A 200 -11.69 5.44 3.02
CA ASN A 200 -11.23 6.82 3.20
C ASN A 200 -12.03 7.49 4.32
N VAL A 201 -11.51 8.60 4.82
CA VAL A 201 -12.24 9.45 5.76
C VAL A 201 -13.46 10.05 5.06
N ALA A 202 -14.62 10.01 5.71
CA ALA A 202 -15.84 10.60 5.17
C ALA A 202 -15.96 12.08 5.56
N HIS A 203 -16.99 12.77 5.05
CA HIS A 203 -17.24 14.20 5.34
C HIS A 203 -17.63 14.48 6.78
N ARG A 204 -18.14 13.48 7.50
CA ARG A 204 -18.57 13.61 8.89
C ARG A 204 -17.46 13.12 9.80
N ASP A 205 -17.28 13.78 10.92
CA ASP A 205 -16.35 13.36 11.96
C ASP A 205 -16.62 11.93 12.42
N ASN A 206 -15.55 11.20 12.70
CA ASN A 206 -15.60 9.80 13.16
C ASN A 206 -16.30 8.82 12.22
N THR A 207 -16.39 9.14 10.93
CA THR A 207 -16.94 8.25 9.93
C THR A 207 -15.95 7.93 8.82
N ILE A 208 -16.09 6.74 8.22
CA ILE A 208 -15.31 6.30 7.07
C ILE A 208 -16.22 5.88 5.93
N MET A 209 -15.75 6.05 4.71
CA MET A 209 -16.36 5.49 3.52
C MET A 209 -15.65 4.18 3.16
N LEU A 210 -16.42 3.14 2.90
CA LEU A 210 -15.92 1.87 2.38
C LEU A 210 -16.39 1.73 0.93
N LYS A 211 -15.48 1.31 0.05
CA LYS A 211 -15.76 1.05 -1.36
C LYS A 211 -15.14 -0.29 -1.76
N ARG A 212 -15.96 -1.13 -2.36
CA ARG A 212 -15.58 -2.41 -2.95
C ARG A 212 -15.43 -2.27 -4.47
#